data_e5ebe8f11250e3b68b5a0469cfe94eef
#
_entry.id   e5ebe8f11250e3b68b5a0469cfe94eef
#
_cell.length_a   1.000
_cell.length_b   1.000
_cell.length_c   1.000
_cell.angle_alpha   90.00
_cell.angle_beta   90.00
_cell.angle_gamma   90.00
#
_symmetry.space_group_name_H-M   'P 1'
#
loop_
_entity.id
_entity.type
_entity.pdbx_description
1 polymer ?
#
loop_
_entity_poly.entity_id
_entity_poly.type
_entity_poly.pdbx_seq_one_letter_code
_entity_poly.pdbx_strand_id
1 'polypeptide(L)'
;MIHTEDTIWIAAPPERVFDLAADIAQWPTLLPHYRWVRVLEENGNQRLVEMSARRSHIPVKWTSVQRLVPEQGRVLYTHVGGITRGMEVEWRLAPEDGGTRVVISHWLKPRRWFLRNPLAAWIVGEFFVKSIAGRTLHHVKHHAEGNSINCDEQPVAG
;
A
#
# COMPACT_ATOMS: atom_id res chain seq x y z
N MET A 1 19.07 8.86 5.30
CA MET A 1 17.67 8.44 5.25
C MET A 1 17.30 8.07 3.83
N ILE A 2 16.69 6.92 3.65
CA ILE A 2 16.21 6.48 2.34
C ILE A 2 14.78 6.97 2.18
N HIS A 3 14.52 7.70 1.10
CA HIS A 3 13.19 8.18 0.74
C HIS A 3 12.88 7.79 -0.69
N THR A 4 11.72 7.21 -0.91
CA THR A 4 11.21 6.90 -2.25
C THR A 4 9.77 7.33 -2.38
N GLU A 5 9.36 7.57 -3.62
CA GLU A 5 8.02 8.03 -3.93
C GLU A 5 7.54 7.34 -5.20
N ASP A 6 6.34 6.78 -5.15
CA ASP A 6 5.65 6.19 -6.29
C ASP A 6 4.34 6.94 -6.51
N THR A 7 4.03 7.28 -7.74
CA THR A 7 2.87 8.09 -8.10
C THR A 7 2.07 7.40 -9.21
N ILE A 8 0.75 7.46 -9.10
CA ILE A 8 -0.16 7.01 -10.16
C ILE A 8 -1.42 7.90 -10.19
N TRP A 9 -2.00 8.07 -11.38
CA TRP A 9 -3.32 8.66 -11.53
C TRP A 9 -4.35 7.55 -11.79
N ILE A 10 -5.51 7.64 -11.14
CA ILE A 10 -6.59 6.64 -11.18
C ILE A 10 -7.87 7.34 -11.61
N ALA A 11 -8.53 6.82 -12.64
CA ALA A 11 -9.81 7.31 -13.13
C ALA A 11 -10.97 6.82 -12.24
N ALA A 12 -10.96 7.22 -10.98
CA ALA A 12 -11.98 6.93 -10.00
C ALA A 12 -12.01 8.02 -8.93
N PRO A 13 -13.14 8.23 -8.24
CA PRO A 13 -13.24 9.26 -7.20
C PRO A 13 -12.35 8.93 -6.00
N PRO A 14 -11.82 9.95 -5.28
CA PRO A 14 -10.92 9.73 -4.14
C PRO A 14 -11.48 8.83 -3.06
N GLU A 15 -12.77 8.90 -2.78
CA GLU A 15 -13.44 8.07 -1.76
C GLU A 15 -13.32 6.59 -2.08
N ARG A 16 -13.50 6.23 -3.33
CA ARG A 16 -13.39 4.84 -3.79
C ARG A 16 -11.96 4.32 -3.71
N VAL A 17 -11.01 5.14 -4.15
CA VAL A 17 -9.59 4.79 -4.08
C VAL A 17 -9.13 4.66 -2.62
N PHE A 18 -9.61 5.57 -1.76
CA PHE A 18 -9.33 5.53 -0.33
C PHE A 18 -9.85 4.24 0.31
N ASP A 19 -11.07 3.83 0.00
CA ASP A 19 -11.65 2.58 0.55
C ASP A 19 -10.82 1.36 0.16
N LEU A 20 -10.33 1.30 -1.08
CA LEU A 20 -9.45 0.22 -1.52
C LEU A 20 -8.09 0.26 -0.83
N ALA A 21 -7.54 1.44 -0.62
CA ALA A 21 -6.25 1.62 0.05
C ALA A 21 -6.33 1.33 1.56
N ALA A 22 -7.47 1.61 2.18
CA ALA A 22 -7.67 1.47 3.62
C ALA A 22 -8.08 0.05 4.04
N ASP A 23 -8.83 -0.66 3.19
CA ASP A 23 -9.35 -2.00 3.51
C ASP A 23 -8.31 -3.09 3.21
N ILE A 24 -7.25 -3.10 4.00
CA ILE A 24 -6.13 -4.03 3.85
C ILE A 24 -6.52 -5.49 4.08
N ALA A 25 -7.62 -5.76 4.78
CA ALA A 25 -8.11 -7.13 4.97
C ALA A 25 -8.49 -7.80 3.64
N GLN A 26 -8.86 -7.01 2.63
CA GLN A 26 -9.19 -7.49 1.29
C GLN A 26 -7.98 -7.61 0.37
N TRP A 27 -6.83 -7.05 0.76
CA TRP A 27 -5.65 -7.03 -0.10
C TRP A 27 -5.18 -8.40 -0.58
N PRO A 28 -5.17 -9.47 0.22
CA PRO A 28 -4.79 -10.79 -0.29
C PRO A 28 -5.66 -11.27 -1.45
N THR A 29 -6.93 -10.87 -1.50
CA THR A 29 -7.85 -11.19 -2.60
C THR A 29 -7.63 -10.28 -3.81
N LEU A 30 -7.40 -8.98 -3.59
CA LEU A 30 -7.29 -7.97 -4.63
C LEU A 30 -5.88 -7.84 -5.20
N LEU A 31 -4.87 -8.11 -4.38
CA LEU A 31 -3.46 -7.90 -4.70
C LEU A 31 -2.72 -9.24 -4.62
N PRO A 32 -2.44 -9.88 -5.77
CA PRO A 32 -1.90 -11.25 -5.80
C PRO A 32 -0.55 -11.44 -5.10
N HIS A 33 0.22 -10.38 -4.94
CA HIS A 33 1.51 -10.43 -4.27
C HIS A 33 1.42 -10.41 -2.74
N TYR A 34 0.24 -10.10 -2.16
CA TYR A 34 -0.01 -10.24 -0.73
C TYR A 34 -0.45 -11.67 -0.40
N ARG A 35 0.25 -12.29 0.55
CA ARG A 35 -0.06 -13.65 0.98
C ARG A 35 -1.19 -13.69 1.99
N TRP A 36 -1.11 -12.82 3.00
CA TRP A 36 -2.12 -12.68 4.04
C TRP A 36 -1.95 -11.36 4.79
N VAL A 37 -3.04 -10.92 5.38
CA VAL A 37 -3.12 -9.76 6.26
C VAL A 37 -3.92 -10.16 7.49
N ARG A 38 -3.40 -9.86 8.69
CA ARG A 38 -4.06 -10.11 9.96
C ARG A 38 -4.19 -8.82 10.74
N VAL A 39 -5.40 -8.46 11.12
CA VAL A 39 -5.64 -7.34 12.04
C VAL A 39 -5.52 -7.88 13.45
N LEU A 40 -4.49 -7.44 14.18
CA LEU A 40 -4.20 -7.90 15.54
C LEU A 40 -4.97 -7.09 16.59
N GLU A 41 -5.07 -5.77 16.38
CA GLU A 41 -5.80 -4.84 17.23
C GLU A 41 -6.44 -3.76 16.38
N GLU A 42 -7.60 -3.27 16.81
CA GLU A 42 -8.30 -2.17 16.15
C GLU A 42 -8.83 -1.20 17.22
N ASN A 43 -8.53 0.09 17.02
CA ASN A 43 -8.98 1.16 17.91
C ASN A 43 -9.27 2.42 17.09
N GLY A 44 -10.56 2.64 16.78
CA GLY A 44 -10.98 3.75 15.93
C GLY A 44 -10.33 3.70 14.55
N ASN A 45 -9.60 4.75 14.20
CA ASN A 45 -8.89 4.86 12.90
C ASN A 45 -7.47 4.27 12.93
N GLN A 46 -7.11 3.55 13.98
CA GLN A 46 -5.83 2.87 14.11
C GLN A 46 -6.00 1.36 14.15
N ARG A 47 -5.09 0.66 13.47
CA ARG A 47 -5.03 -0.80 13.47
C ARG A 47 -3.59 -1.27 13.61
N LEU A 48 -3.37 -2.27 14.47
CA LEU A 48 -2.12 -3.03 14.46
C LEU A 48 -2.31 -4.22 13.53
N VAL A 49 -1.49 -4.32 12.49
CA VAL A 49 -1.64 -5.33 11.45
C VAL A 49 -0.34 -6.08 11.22
N GLU A 50 -0.46 -7.37 10.95
CA GLU A 50 0.63 -8.19 10.48
C GLU A 50 0.38 -8.56 9.03
N MET A 51 1.37 -8.36 8.17
CA MET A 51 1.21 -8.50 6.73
C MET A 51 2.34 -9.36 6.16
N SER A 52 2.02 -10.14 5.16
CA SER A 52 3.01 -10.87 4.38
C SER A 52 2.76 -10.67 2.89
N ALA A 53 3.82 -10.34 2.17
CA ALA A 53 3.82 -10.25 0.73
C ALA A 53 4.99 -11.05 0.17
N ARG A 54 4.96 -11.30 -1.14
CA ARG A 54 6.06 -11.97 -1.83
C ARG A 54 6.50 -11.16 -3.04
N ARG A 55 7.79 -11.23 -3.30
CA ARG A 55 8.34 -10.87 -4.60
C ARG A 55 8.91 -12.14 -5.23
N SER A 56 8.39 -12.51 -6.41
CA SER A 56 8.68 -13.82 -7.01
C SER A 56 8.37 -14.93 -6.01
N HIS A 57 9.37 -15.66 -5.53
CA HIS A 57 9.19 -16.74 -4.56
C HIS A 57 9.65 -16.39 -3.14
N ILE A 58 10.11 -15.14 -2.90
CA ILE A 58 10.63 -14.73 -1.59
C ILE A 58 9.50 -14.09 -0.77
N PRO A 59 9.05 -14.75 0.33
CA PRO A 59 8.07 -14.19 1.22
C PRO A 59 8.72 -13.21 2.19
N VAL A 60 8.02 -12.13 2.50
CA VAL A 60 8.44 -11.14 3.49
C VAL A 60 7.28 -10.85 4.42
N LYS A 61 7.58 -10.66 5.70
CA LYS A 61 6.60 -10.41 6.75
C LYS A 61 6.99 -9.17 7.55
N TRP A 62 6.00 -8.36 7.91
CA TRP A 62 6.18 -7.20 8.77
C TRP A 62 4.94 -6.94 9.59
N THR A 63 5.12 -6.17 10.68
CA THR A 63 4.03 -5.68 11.54
C THR A 63 4.00 -4.17 11.46
N SER A 64 2.82 -3.61 11.29
CA SER A 64 2.65 -2.18 11.09
C SER A 64 1.46 -1.64 11.86
N VAL A 65 1.56 -0.38 12.28
CA VAL A 65 0.41 0.40 12.74
C VAL A 65 -0.13 1.19 11.55
N GLN A 66 -1.36 0.90 11.17
CA GLN A 66 -2.09 1.65 10.16
C GLN A 66 -2.91 2.75 10.85
N ARG A 67 -2.82 3.97 10.32
CA ARG A 67 -3.67 5.08 10.76
C ARG A 67 -4.39 5.69 9.57
N LEU A 68 -5.71 5.77 9.65
CA LEU A 68 -6.56 6.35 8.63
C LEU A 68 -6.86 7.80 8.96
N VAL A 69 -6.69 8.69 7.99
CA VAL A 69 -7.04 10.11 8.07
C VAL A 69 -7.89 10.46 6.86
N PRO A 70 -9.17 10.00 6.83
CA PRO A 70 -10.04 10.13 5.65
C PRO A 70 -10.29 11.58 5.24
N GLU A 71 -10.41 12.49 6.19
CA GLU A 71 -10.64 13.92 5.96
C GLU A 71 -9.48 14.60 5.22
N GLN A 72 -8.29 14.01 5.26
CA GLN A 72 -7.11 14.50 4.54
C GLN A 72 -6.73 13.63 3.35
N GLY A 73 -7.49 12.55 3.10
CA GLY A 73 -7.16 11.58 2.05
C GLY A 73 -5.83 10.87 2.29
N ARG A 74 -5.51 10.54 3.54
CA ARG A 74 -4.22 9.96 3.93
C ARG A 74 -4.37 8.61 4.63
N VAL A 75 -3.50 7.68 4.29
CA VAL A 75 -3.32 6.43 5.02
C VAL A 75 -1.85 6.33 5.42
N LEU A 76 -1.59 6.15 6.69
CA LEU A 76 -0.24 6.13 7.26
C LEU A 76 0.08 4.75 7.82
N TYR A 77 1.31 4.29 7.60
CA TYR A 77 1.83 3.06 8.17
C TYR A 77 3.15 3.33 8.87
N THR A 78 3.28 2.83 10.10
CA THR A 78 4.54 2.80 10.84
C THR A 78 4.91 1.33 11.06
N HIS A 79 6.00 0.88 10.46
CA HIS A 79 6.46 -0.49 10.61
C HIS A 79 7.13 -0.67 11.97
N VAL A 80 6.52 -1.47 12.82
CA VAL A 80 6.95 -1.69 14.21
C VAL A 80 7.66 -3.03 14.40
N GLY A 81 7.58 -3.93 13.43
CA GLY A 81 8.23 -5.24 13.47
C GLY A 81 8.58 -5.78 12.10
N GLY A 82 9.44 -6.78 12.07
CA GLY A 82 9.92 -7.41 10.85
C GLY A 82 11.16 -6.74 10.26
N ILE A 83 11.53 -7.16 9.04
CA ILE A 83 12.73 -6.67 8.34
C ILE A 83 12.67 -5.17 8.03
N THR A 84 11.46 -4.62 7.91
CA THR A 84 11.23 -3.21 7.58
C THR A 84 10.99 -2.33 8.81
N ARG A 85 11.22 -2.84 10.00
CA ARG A 85 11.02 -2.08 11.24
C ARG A 85 11.71 -0.71 11.20
N GLY A 86 10.94 0.34 11.49
CA GLY A 86 11.38 1.74 11.43
C GLY A 86 11.05 2.44 10.12
N MET A 87 10.45 1.74 9.16
CA MET A 87 9.94 2.34 7.93
C MET A 87 8.62 3.06 8.21
N GLU A 88 8.48 4.23 7.62
CA GLU A 88 7.22 4.95 7.58
C GLU A 88 6.71 5.03 6.15
N VAL A 89 5.42 4.83 5.97
CA VAL A 89 4.75 4.86 4.67
C VAL A 89 3.56 5.78 4.75
N GLU A 90 3.41 6.63 3.75
CA GLU A 90 2.27 7.52 3.61
C GLU A 90 1.65 7.38 2.23
N TRP A 91 0.34 7.12 2.21
CA TRP A 91 -0.49 7.25 1.02
C TRP A 91 -1.18 8.61 1.06
N ARG A 92 -1.04 9.39 0.00
CA ARG A 92 -1.75 10.65 -0.17
C ARG A 92 -2.61 10.57 -1.41
N LEU A 93 -3.89 10.84 -1.25
CA LEU A 93 -4.89 10.81 -2.30
C LEU A 93 -5.46 12.22 -2.48
N ALA A 94 -5.40 12.73 -3.70
CA ALA A 94 -5.90 14.05 -4.03
C ALA A 94 -6.73 14.02 -5.32
N PRO A 95 -7.88 14.72 -5.37
CA PRO A 95 -8.62 14.85 -6.60
C PRO A 95 -7.76 15.56 -7.66
N GLU A 96 -7.74 15.00 -8.87
CA GLU A 96 -6.99 15.59 -10.00
C GLU A 96 -7.62 15.15 -11.32
N ASP A 97 -7.95 16.10 -12.17
CA ASP A 97 -8.42 15.86 -13.56
C ASP A 97 -9.58 14.85 -13.66
N GLY A 98 -10.57 14.97 -12.77
CA GLY A 98 -11.73 14.07 -12.75
C GLY A 98 -11.48 12.69 -12.15
N GLY A 99 -10.29 12.45 -11.64
CA GLY A 99 -9.90 11.22 -10.97
C GLY A 99 -9.14 11.49 -9.67
N THR A 100 -8.19 10.63 -9.36
CA THR A 100 -7.40 10.71 -8.12
C THR A 100 -5.91 10.53 -8.41
N ARG A 101 -5.09 11.47 -7.94
CA ARG A 101 -3.65 11.30 -7.86
C ARG A 101 -3.30 10.60 -6.56
N VAL A 102 -2.60 9.47 -6.66
CA VAL A 102 -2.15 8.71 -5.50
C VAL A 102 -0.63 8.76 -5.44
N VAL A 103 -0.09 9.14 -4.30
CA VAL A 103 1.35 9.15 -4.04
C VAL A 103 1.62 8.28 -2.82
N ILE A 104 2.50 7.29 -2.98
CA ILE A 104 3.01 6.49 -1.85
C ILE A 104 4.44 6.92 -1.59
N SER A 105 4.68 7.43 -0.39
CA SER A 105 6.01 7.82 0.07
C SER A 105 6.50 6.84 1.13
N HIS A 106 7.77 6.47 1.03
CA HIS A 106 8.45 5.61 2.00
C HIS A 106 9.65 6.32 2.57
N TRP A 107 9.82 6.27 3.88
CA TRP A 107 10.98 6.78 4.60
C TRP A 107 11.56 5.67 5.47
N LEU A 108 12.84 5.39 5.30
CA LEU A 108 13.55 4.40 6.09
C LEU A 108 14.85 5.01 6.62
N LYS A 109 14.98 5.01 7.95
CA LYS A 109 16.25 5.35 8.60
C LYS A 109 17.13 4.10 8.64
N PRO A 110 18.32 4.12 8.01
CA PRO A 110 19.21 2.97 8.07
C PRO A 110 19.63 2.72 9.52
N ARG A 111 19.45 1.49 9.97
CA ARG A 111 19.91 1.03 11.29
C ARG A 111 21.32 0.50 11.17
N ARG A 112 22.04 0.42 12.31
CA ARG A 112 23.42 -0.08 12.35
C ARG A 112 23.61 -1.43 11.69
N TRP A 113 22.63 -2.33 11.80
CA TRP A 113 22.71 -3.64 11.17
C TRP A 113 22.58 -3.60 9.64
N PHE A 114 21.85 -2.62 9.08
CA PHE A 114 21.82 -2.35 7.64
C PHE A 114 23.19 -1.92 7.12
N LEU A 115 23.90 -1.10 7.89
CA LEU A 115 25.25 -0.65 7.54
C LEU A 115 26.25 -1.80 7.57
N ARG A 116 25.97 -2.84 8.36
CA ARG A 116 26.77 -4.05 8.46
C ARG A 116 26.43 -5.11 7.42
N ASN A 117 25.26 -5.03 6.82
CA ASN A 117 24.81 -6.01 5.85
C ASN A 117 24.26 -5.30 4.61
N PRO A 118 25.12 -4.98 3.62
CA PRO A 118 24.71 -4.31 2.39
C PRO A 118 23.69 -5.12 1.59
N LEU A 119 23.68 -6.45 1.72
CA LEU A 119 22.68 -7.31 1.09
C LEU A 119 21.27 -7.08 1.66
N ALA A 120 21.15 -6.95 2.98
CA ALA A 120 19.87 -6.63 3.63
C ALA A 120 19.37 -5.23 3.22
N ALA A 121 20.25 -4.25 3.16
CA ALA A 121 19.93 -2.91 2.68
C ALA A 121 19.45 -2.91 1.22
N TRP A 122 20.11 -3.68 0.37
CA TRP A 122 19.73 -3.84 -1.03
C TRP A 122 18.38 -4.55 -1.17
N ILE A 123 18.14 -5.64 -0.43
CA ILE A 123 16.87 -6.35 -0.40
C ILE A 123 15.73 -5.41 0.01
N VAL A 124 15.90 -4.64 1.06
CA VAL A 124 14.86 -3.70 1.52
C VAL A 124 14.62 -2.58 0.51
N GLY A 125 15.67 -2.00 -0.07
CA GLY A 125 15.54 -0.90 -1.03
C GLY A 125 14.92 -1.33 -2.36
N GLU A 126 15.46 -2.37 -2.97
CA GLU A 126 15.02 -2.81 -4.30
C GLU A 126 13.77 -3.70 -4.26
N PHE A 127 13.67 -4.57 -3.27
CA PHE A 127 12.59 -5.53 -3.18
C PHE A 127 11.31 -4.96 -2.58
N PHE A 128 11.43 -4.19 -1.51
CA PHE A 128 10.26 -3.73 -0.78
C PHE A 128 9.64 -2.50 -1.38
N VAL A 129 10.46 -1.48 -1.58
CA VAL A 129 9.93 -0.16 -1.88
C VAL A 129 9.50 -0.06 -3.33
N LYS A 130 10.35 -0.45 -4.26
CA LYS A 130 10.05 -0.29 -5.70
C LYS A 130 9.05 -1.32 -6.23
N SER A 131 9.17 -2.57 -5.79
CA SER A 131 8.40 -3.65 -6.40
C SER A 131 7.01 -3.81 -5.78
N ILE A 132 6.92 -3.82 -4.45
CA ILE A 132 5.63 -4.04 -3.78
C ILE A 132 4.74 -2.82 -3.91
N ALA A 133 5.25 -1.62 -3.67
CA ALA A 133 4.47 -0.39 -3.80
C ALA A 133 3.96 -0.17 -5.22
N GLY A 134 4.83 -0.32 -6.22
CA GLY A 134 4.43 -0.17 -7.62
C GLY A 134 3.36 -1.17 -8.05
N ARG A 135 3.49 -2.43 -7.65
CA ARG A 135 2.47 -3.46 -7.91
C ARG A 135 1.17 -3.16 -7.19
N THR A 136 1.24 -2.71 -5.94
CA THR A 136 0.06 -2.33 -5.16
C THR A 136 -0.70 -1.21 -5.85
N LEU A 137 -0.03 -0.15 -6.27
CA LEU A 137 -0.65 0.95 -6.99
C LEU A 137 -1.29 0.50 -8.31
N HIS A 138 -0.60 -0.33 -9.06
CA HIS A 138 -1.11 -0.85 -10.32
C HIS A 138 -2.41 -1.66 -10.13
N HIS A 139 -2.46 -2.54 -9.14
CA HIS A 139 -3.64 -3.33 -8.85
C HIS A 139 -4.78 -2.50 -8.26
N VAL A 140 -4.50 -1.54 -7.39
CA VAL A 140 -5.50 -0.61 -6.87
C VAL A 140 -6.13 0.19 -8.02
N LYS A 141 -5.31 0.69 -8.95
CA LYS A 141 -5.80 1.36 -10.15
C LYS A 141 -6.70 0.45 -10.97
N HIS A 142 -6.27 -0.78 -11.24
CA HIS A 142 -7.05 -1.75 -12.01
C HIS A 142 -8.41 -2.03 -11.37
N HIS A 143 -8.46 -2.28 -10.07
CA HIS A 143 -9.71 -2.55 -9.35
C HIS A 143 -10.62 -1.32 -9.28
N ALA A 144 -10.06 -0.14 -9.04
CA ALA A 144 -10.85 1.09 -8.97
C ALA A 144 -11.48 1.43 -10.32
N GLU A 145 -10.72 1.34 -11.40
CA GLU A 145 -11.19 1.65 -12.76
C GLU A 145 -12.06 0.52 -13.35
N GLY A 146 -11.72 -0.74 -13.10
CA GLY A 146 -12.47 -1.90 -13.58
C GLY A 146 -13.89 -1.95 -13.04
N ASN A 147 -14.07 -1.66 -11.76
CA ASN A 147 -15.39 -1.56 -11.15
C ASN A 147 -16.18 -0.36 -11.67
N SER A 148 -15.55 0.72 -12.10
CA SER A 148 -16.20 1.86 -12.73
C SER A 148 -16.72 1.50 -14.13
N ILE A 149 -15.95 0.75 -14.89
CA ILE A 149 -16.31 0.27 -16.23
C ILE A 149 -17.51 -0.68 -16.14
N ASN A 150 -17.53 -1.58 -15.15
CA ASN A 150 -18.63 -2.53 -14.96
C ASN A 150 -19.96 -1.87 -14.55
N CYS A 151 -19.92 -0.69 -13.96
CA CYS A 151 -21.14 0.07 -13.68
C CYS A 151 -21.75 0.72 -14.93
N ASP A 152 -20.92 1.06 -15.91
CA ASP A 152 -21.35 1.67 -17.16
C ASP A 152 -21.68 0.63 -18.24
N GLU A 153 -21.17 -0.59 -18.13
CA GLU A 153 -21.41 -1.71 -19.03
C GLU A 153 -22.47 -2.70 -18.47
N GLN A 154 -23.51 -2.21 -17.87
CA GLN A 154 -24.71 -3.06 -17.82
C GLN A 154 -25.29 -3.08 -19.22
N PRO A 155 -25.25 -4.23 -19.94
CA PRO A 155 -25.93 -4.31 -21.19
C PRO A 155 -27.38 -3.98 -20.93
N VAL A 156 -27.89 -3.00 -21.63
CA VAL A 156 -29.32 -2.83 -21.75
C VAL A 156 -29.84 -4.15 -22.27
N ALA A 157 -30.38 -4.96 -21.39
CA ALA A 157 -31.07 -6.17 -21.81
C ALA A 157 -32.24 -5.72 -22.67
N GLY A 158 -32.01 -5.75 -23.96
CA GLY A 158 -33.08 -5.62 -24.95
C GLY A 158 -33.99 -6.83 -24.91
#